data_8742a96afc0bd185748f40558da2e8da
#
_entry.id   8742a96afc0bd185748f40558da2e8da
#
_cell.length_a   1.000
_cell.length_b   1.000
_cell.length_c   1.000
_cell.angle_alpha   90.00
_cell.angle_beta   90.00
_cell.angle_gamma   90.00
#
_symmetry.space_group_name_H-M   'P 1'
#
loop_
_entity.id
_entity.type
_entity.pdbx_description
1 polymer ?
#
loop_
_entity_poly.entity_id
_entity_poly.type
_entity_poly.pdbx_seq_one_letter_code
_entity_poly.pdbx_strand_id
1 'polypeptide(L)'
;MRIHYSLEALKLKNHANQAEQAPLLKNVSFAHAAPAWPTLAAPQRLRRADPDTLHSLHGTSMGTHWRVRVGNPQFLPLQTLRSAIEDVLASVVRHMSHWQADSTLAQFNRAPADTWHALPADLSTVLHAGLHWAQASGGAFDPTLGALVAAWGFGPHAPLDAADWRPASPHAIAQAQACSGWQGLHYHPERGWRQHGGLQLDLSGIAKGYAVDAVLLRLHALGLRNALVEIGGELRGSGQRPDGQPWRVAIAPVPAAVGPAPDAPPQAIALRDCAIATSGSLYHCHQWQGRSYSHTLDPRTGAPIAHALASVTVLHTECLHADALATLLTVLGPEAGWEFAEQHGIAALLSSPTATRCSRAWEAAFGKTPFAPALEPHV
;
A
#
# COMPACT_ATOMS: atom_id res chain seq x y z
N MET A 1 10.06 3.62 -14.06
CA MET A 1 8.77 2.90 -13.99
C MET A 1 7.73 3.92 -13.57
N ARG A 2 6.86 4.35 -14.47
CA ARG A 2 5.80 5.33 -14.16
C ARG A 2 4.73 4.62 -13.33
N ILE A 3 4.47 5.10 -12.13
CA ILE A 3 3.29 4.72 -11.37
C ILE A 3 2.16 5.60 -11.92
N HIS A 4 1.46 5.11 -12.96
CA HIS A 4 0.20 5.68 -13.38
C HIS A 4 -0.91 4.98 -12.59
N TYR A 5 -1.52 5.70 -11.66
CA TYR A 5 -2.82 5.31 -11.13
C TYR A 5 -3.86 5.55 -12.23
N SER A 6 -4.26 4.48 -12.92
CA SER A 6 -5.27 4.54 -13.97
C SER A 6 -6.66 4.71 -13.35
N LEU A 7 -7.42 5.65 -13.90
CA LEU A 7 -8.86 5.87 -13.62
C LEU A 7 -9.74 4.63 -13.94
N GLU A 8 -9.18 3.58 -14.54
CA GLU A 8 -9.95 2.38 -14.91
C GLU A 8 -10.28 1.45 -13.75
N ALA A 9 -9.59 1.53 -12.61
CA ALA A 9 -9.89 0.69 -11.44
C ALA A 9 -11.29 0.97 -10.84
N LEU A 10 -11.88 2.11 -11.13
CA LEU A 10 -13.26 2.46 -10.71
C LEU A 10 -14.36 1.92 -11.62
N LYS A 11 -14.04 1.49 -12.86
CA LYS A 11 -15.06 1.00 -13.82
C LYS A 11 -15.35 -0.49 -13.73
N LEU A 12 -14.53 -1.27 -13.05
CA LEU A 12 -14.68 -2.73 -12.96
C LEU A 12 -15.73 -3.22 -11.93
N LYS A 13 -16.37 -2.33 -11.17
CA LYS A 13 -17.40 -2.70 -10.18
C LYS A 13 -18.82 -2.83 -10.76
N ASN A 14 -19.08 -2.46 -12.02
CA ASN A 14 -20.46 -2.37 -12.55
C ASN A 14 -20.91 -3.52 -13.48
N HIS A 15 -20.20 -4.66 -13.57
CA HIS A 15 -20.60 -5.76 -14.47
C HIS A 15 -20.96 -7.09 -13.81
N ALA A 16 -21.29 -7.10 -12.54
CA ALA A 16 -21.65 -8.34 -11.82
C ALA A 16 -23.17 -8.50 -11.55
N ASN A 17 -24.06 -7.84 -12.27
CA ASN A 17 -25.50 -8.07 -12.08
C ASN A 17 -26.31 -7.88 -13.36
N GLN A 18 -26.12 -8.76 -14.34
CA GLN A 18 -27.14 -9.04 -15.36
C GLN A 18 -26.93 -10.46 -15.91
N ALA A 19 -27.47 -11.43 -15.21
CA ALA A 19 -27.71 -12.78 -15.72
C ALA A 19 -29.19 -13.04 -15.64
N GLU A 20 -29.91 -12.73 -16.74
CA GLU A 20 -31.19 -13.37 -17.01
C GLU A 20 -31.50 -13.37 -18.50
N GLN A 21 -31.94 -14.56 -18.93
CA GLN A 21 -32.63 -14.88 -20.19
C GLN A 21 -31.79 -15.23 -21.41
N ALA A 22 -31.52 -16.56 -21.54
CA ALA A 22 -31.14 -17.20 -22.78
C ALA A 22 -32.40 -17.66 -23.56
N PRO A 23 -32.52 -17.42 -24.88
CA PRO A 23 -33.52 -18.06 -25.71
C PRO A 23 -33.05 -19.42 -26.27
N LEU A 24 -33.99 -20.33 -26.34
CA LEU A 24 -33.92 -21.69 -26.83
C LEU A 24 -33.28 -21.86 -28.23
N LEU A 25 -32.26 -22.69 -28.32
CA LEU A 25 -31.61 -23.10 -29.57
C LEU A 25 -32.48 -24.12 -30.32
N LYS A 26 -32.83 -23.83 -31.57
CA LYS A 26 -33.38 -24.75 -32.56
C LYS A 26 -32.22 -25.43 -33.30
N ASN A 27 -32.39 -26.74 -33.52
CA ASN A 27 -31.58 -27.71 -34.23
C ASN A 27 -30.67 -27.18 -35.35
N VAL A 28 -29.37 -27.44 -35.28
CA VAL A 28 -28.44 -27.36 -36.41
C VAL A 28 -27.78 -28.72 -36.58
N SER A 29 -27.94 -29.26 -37.79
CA SER A 29 -27.38 -30.54 -38.25
C SER A 29 -25.86 -30.46 -38.40
N PHE A 30 -25.10 -31.35 -37.77
CA PHE A 30 -23.65 -31.44 -37.92
C PHE A 30 -23.29 -32.37 -39.09
N ALA A 31 -22.75 -31.82 -40.18
CA ALA A 31 -22.01 -32.58 -41.17
C ALA A 31 -20.58 -32.81 -40.61
N HIS A 32 -20.19 -34.08 -40.46
CA HIS A 32 -18.87 -34.51 -40.00
C HIS A 32 -17.84 -34.26 -41.11
N ALA A 33 -17.02 -33.21 -40.97
CA ALA A 33 -15.72 -33.09 -41.62
C ALA A 33 -14.65 -33.50 -40.60
N ALA A 34 -13.81 -34.49 -40.96
CA ALA A 34 -12.71 -34.94 -40.12
C ALA A 34 -11.73 -33.75 -39.85
N PRO A 35 -11.32 -33.55 -38.61
CA PRO A 35 -10.36 -32.45 -38.32
C PRO A 35 -8.98 -32.80 -38.91
N ALA A 36 -8.47 -31.96 -39.79
CA ALA A 36 -7.07 -31.99 -40.17
C ALA A 36 -6.22 -31.62 -38.95
N TRP A 37 -5.43 -32.56 -38.47
CA TRP A 37 -4.46 -32.31 -37.40
C TRP A 37 -3.42 -31.30 -37.89
N PRO A 38 -3.16 -30.20 -37.14
CA PRO A 38 -2.10 -29.29 -37.51
C PRO A 38 -0.76 -30.04 -37.45
N THR A 39 0.01 -29.95 -38.51
CA THR A 39 1.38 -30.44 -38.58
C THR A 39 2.13 -29.90 -37.39
N LEU A 40 2.70 -30.75 -36.53
CA LEU A 40 3.54 -30.36 -35.41
C LEU A 40 4.65 -29.45 -35.95
N ALA A 41 4.60 -28.19 -35.55
CA ALA A 41 5.69 -27.26 -35.80
C ALA A 41 6.99 -27.88 -35.27
N ALA A 42 8.09 -27.72 -36.03
CA ALA A 42 9.40 -28.21 -35.62
C ALA A 42 9.70 -27.76 -34.17
N PRO A 43 10.30 -28.64 -33.34
CA PRO A 43 10.53 -28.33 -31.93
C PRO A 43 11.29 -26.99 -31.86
N GLN A 44 10.63 -25.96 -31.29
CA GLN A 44 11.28 -24.73 -30.93
C GLN A 44 12.46 -25.12 -30.04
N ARG A 45 13.68 -24.78 -30.45
CA ARG A 45 14.86 -24.96 -29.60
C ARG A 45 14.50 -24.40 -28.24
N LEU A 46 14.42 -25.26 -27.22
CA LEU A 46 14.30 -24.86 -25.85
C LEU A 46 15.39 -23.79 -25.60
N ARG A 47 15.00 -22.54 -25.46
CA ARG A 47 15.92 -21.51 -25.04
C ARG A 47 16.51 -22.00 -23.73
N ARG A 48 17.84 -22.10 -23.64
CA ARG A 48 18.49 -22.37 -22.35
C ARG A 48 17.96 -21.36 -21.37
N ALA A 49 17.44 -21.85 -20.25
CA ALA A 49 17.05 -20.98 -19.15
C ALA A 49 18.29 -20.17 -18.74
N ASP A 50 18.15 -18.85 -18.72
CA ASP A 50 19.22 -17.94 -18.34
C ASP A 50 19.02 -17.60 -16.84
N PRO A 51 19.98 -17.96 -15.96
CA PRO A 51 19.90 -17.64 -14.54
C PRO A 51 19.85 -16.13 -14.27
N ASP A 52 20.36 -15.33 -15.22
CA ASP A 52 20.36 -13.87 -15.13
C ASP A 52 19.04 -13.24 -15.64
N THR A 53 18.06 -14.05 -16.01
CA THR A 53 16.76 -13.54 -16.45
C THR A 53 16.01 -12.94 -15.28
N LEU A 54 15.62 -11.67 -15.43
CA LEU A 54 14.73 -11.00 -14.49
C LEU A 54 13.28 -11.34 -14.81
N HIS A 55 12.61 -12.01 -13.88
CA HIS A 55 11.18 -12.31 -13.98
C HIS A 55 10.34 -11.21 -13.35
N SER A 56 9.15 -10.97 -13.93
CA SER A 56 8.16 -10.04 -13.38
C SER A 56 6.82 -10.75 -13.21
N LEU A 57 6.35 -10.79 -11.96
CA LEU A 57 5.02 -11.28 -11.58
C LEU A 57 4.18 -10.09 -11.11
N HIS A 58 2.89 -10.12 -11.39
CA HIS A 58 1.97 -9.04 -11.00
C HIS A 58 0.56 -9.58 -10.80
N GLY A 59 -0.24 -8.85 -10.06
CA GLY A 59 -1.64 -9.17 -9.77
C GLY A 59 -2.32 -8.06 -8.99
N THR A 60 -3.46 -8.38 -8.39
CA THR A 60 -4.25 -7.47 -7.56
C THR A 60 -4.49 -8.07 -6.19
N SER A 61 -4.37 -7.28 -5.14
CA SER A 61 -4.72 -7.62 -3.76
C SER A 61 -4.87 -6.34 -2.94
N MET A 62 -5.50 -6.42 -1.76
CA MET A 62 -5.61 -5.28 -0.83
C MET A 62 -6.17 -4.00 -1.49
N GLY A 63 -7.06 -4.14 -2.47
CA GLY A 63 -7.64 -3.01 -3.22
C GLY A 63 -6.69 -2.30 -4.20
N THR A 64 -5.50 -2.86 -4.46
CA THR A 64 -4.48 -2.28 -5.32
C THR A 64 -3.77 -3.32 -6.17
N HIS A 65 -2.77 -2.89 -6.95
CA HIS A 65 -1.90 -3.78 -7.72
C HIS A 65 -0.65 -4.15 -6.94
N TRP A 66 -0.14 -5.35 -7.17
CA TRP A 66 1.18 -5.76 -6.71
C TRP A 66 2.06 -6.17 -7.88
N ARG A 67 3.37 -5.98 -7.72
CA ARG A 67 4.39 -6.43 -8.66
C ARG A 67 5.61 -6.94 -7.92
N VAL A 68 6.14 -8.08 -8.38
CA VAL A 68 7.39 -8.66 -7.89
C VAL A 68 8.33 -8.83 -9.07
N ARG A 69 9.52 -8.26 -8.97
CA ARG A 69 10.63 -8.49 -9.90
C ARG A 69 11.67 -9.32 -9.16
N VAL A 70 12.09 -10.45 -9.74
CA VAL A 70 12.91 -11.42 -9.03
C VAL A 70 13.90 -12.10 -9.98
N GLY A 71 15.16 -12.25 -9.53
CA GLY A 71 16.11 -13.18 -10.11
C GLY A 71 15.78 -14.61 -9.63
N ASN A 72 15.78 -15.57 -10.56
CA ASN A 72 15.42 -16.96 -10.28
C ASN A 72 16.53 -17.94 -10.74
N PRO A 73 17.72 -17.89 -10.13
CA PRO A 73 18.85 -18.71 -10.53
C PRO A 73 18.62 -20.21 -10.29
N GLN A 74 17.63 -20.57 -9.48
CA GLN A 74 17.27 -21.97 -9.19
C GLN A 74 16.22 -22.51 -10.13
N PHE A 75 15.74 -21.73 -11.10
CA PHE A 75 14.71 -22.12 -12.07
C PHE A 75 13.43 -22.67 -11.45
N LEU A 76 13.02 -22.12 -10.29
CA LEU A 76 11.73 -22.46 -9.68
C LEU A 76 10.59 -22.14 -10.66
N PRO A 77 9.56 -22.99 -10.75
CA PRO A 77 8.40 -22.71 -11.60
C PRO A 77 7.76 -21.38 -11.21
N LEU A 78 7.51 -20.50 -12.17
CA LEU A 78 6.91 -19.17 -11.91
C LEU A 78 5.53 -19.27 -11.25
N GLN A 79 4.78 -20.35 -11.53
CA GLN A 79 3.51 -20.62 -10.85
C GLN A 79 3.71 -20.88 -9.35
N THR A 80 4.77 -21.56 -8.95
CA THR A 80 5.12 -21.76 -7.52
C THR A 80 5.40 -20.44 -6.84
N LEU A 81 6.14 -19.54 -7.51
CA LEU A 81 6.42 -18.21 -6.98
C LEU A 81 5.14 -17.38 -6.86
N ARG A 82 4.29 -17.41 -7.89
CA ARG A 82 3.00 -16.74 -7.88
C ARG A 82 2.13 -17.20 -6.72
N SER A 83 1.93 -18.51 -6.58
CA SER A 83 1.14 -19.06 -5.48
C SER A 83 1.70 -18.67 -4.12
N ALA A 84 3.02 -18.72 -3.94
CA ALA A 84 3.66 -18.31 -2.68
C ALA A 84 3.42 -16.84 -2.33
N ILE A 85 3.41 -15.94 -3.33
CA ILE A 85 3.10 -14.51 -3.15
C ILE A 85 1.61 -14.34 -2.81
N GLU A 86 0.73 -14.95 -3.59
CA GLU A 86 -0.72 -14.85 -3.42
C GLU A 86 -1.19 -15.42 -2.08
N ASP A 87 -0.58 -16.51 -1.59
CA ASP A 87 -0.86 -17.09 -0.26
C ASP A 87 -0.53 -16.12 0.87
N VAL A 88 0.61 -15.41 0.78
CA VAL A 88 0.99 -14.38 1.75
C VAL A 88 -0.03 -13.24 1.73
N LEU A 89 -0.35 -12.73 0.55
CA LEU A 89 -1.30 -11.62 0.40
C LEU A 89 -2.71 -12.00 0.88
N ALA A 90 -3.14 -13.23 0.59
CA ALA A 90 -4.41 -13.76 1.08
C ALA A 90 -4.43 -13.88 2.62
N SER A 91 -3.30 -14.24 3.24
CA SER A 91 -3.16 -14.27 4.70
C SER A 91 -3.29 -12.87 5.31
N VAL A 92 -2.59 -11.88 4.74
CA VAL A 92 -2.70 -10.48 5.19
C VAL A 92 -4.15 -9.98 5.08
N VAL A 93 -4.83 -10.26 3.97
CA VAL A 93 -6.24 -9.87 3.79
C VAL A 93 -7.15 -10.55 4.82
N ARG A 94 -7.00 -11.86 5.07
CA ARG A 94 -7.78 -12.57 6.09
C ARG A 94 -7.58 -12.00 7.49
N HIS A 95 -6.38 -11.56 7.81
CA HIS A 95 -6.07 -11.12 9.16
C HIS A 95 -6.31 -9.62 9.37
N MET A 96 -6.07 -8.78 8.35
CA MET A 96 -5.95 -7.33 8.53
C MET A 96 -6.94 -6.49 7.71
N SER A 97 -7.82 -7.10 6.91
CA SER A 97 -8.77 -6.34 6.10
C SER A 97 -9.94 -5.82 6.93
N HIS A 98 -10.14 -4.51 6.93
CA HIS A 98 -11.36 -3.91 7.46
C HIS A 98 -12.51 -3.91 6.42
N TRP A 99 -12.25 -4.32 5.15
CA TRP A 99 -13.25 -4.48 4.10
C TRP A 99 -13.94 -5.85 4.14
N GLN A 100 -13.31 -6.86 4.73
CA GLN A 100 -13.87 -8.20 4.87
C GLN A 100 -14.46 -8.38 6.27
N ALA A 101 -15.78 -8.60 6.32
CA ALA A 101 -16.50 -8.72 7.60
C ALA A 101 -16.07 -9.92 8.45
N ASP A 102 -15.51 -10.95 7.83
CA ASP A 102 -15.02 -12.18 8.45
C ASP A 102 -13.51 -12.17 8.72
N SER A 103 -12.80 -11.09 8.42
CA SER A 103 -11.38 -10.95 8.77
C SER A 103 -11.18 -10.94 10.30
N THR A 104 -9.98 -11.33 10.73
CA THR A 104 -9.64 -11.30 12.16
C THR A 104 -9.74 -9.89 12.74
N LEU A 105 -9.27 -8.87 12.01
CA LEU A 105 -9.37 -7.47 12.40
C LEU A 105 -10.83 -7.04 12.55
N ALA A 106 -11.70 -7.36 11.59
CA ALA A 106 -13.11 -7.01 11.67
C ALA A 106 -13.85 -7.73 12.82
N GLN A 107 -13.44 -8.97 13.13
CA GLN A 107 -13.95 -9.69 14.31
C GLN A 107 -13.49 -9.03 15.60
N PHE A 108 -12.20 -8.64 15.69
CA PHE A 108 -11.66 -7.94 16.85
C PHE A 108 -12.32 -6.56 17.05
N ASN A 109 -12.61 -5.83 15.98
CA ASN A 109 -13.33 -4.56 16.02
C ASN A 109 -14.75 -4.70 16.62
N ARG A 110 -15.37 -5.88 16.51
CA ARG A 110 -16.69 -6.19 17.10
C ARG A 110 -16.62 -6.93 18.43
N ALA A 111 -15.41 -7.19 18.93
CA ALA A 111 -15.24 -7.93 20.17
C ALA A 111 -15.83 -7.17 21.36
N PRO A 112 -16.40 -7.88 22.35
CA PRO A 112 -16.87 -7.26 23.58
C PRO A 112 -15.74 -6.52 24.31
N ALA A 113 -16.10 -5.43 24.97
CA ALA A 113 -15.17 -4.67 25.81
C ALA A 113 -14.42 -5.57 26.79
N ASP A 114 -13.15 -5.25 26.99
CA ASP A 114 -12.30 -5.87 28.01
C ASP A 114 -12.10 -7.38 27.88
N THR A 115 -12.41 -7.97 26.71
CA THR A 115 -12.12 -9.38 26.42
C THR A 115 -10.74 -9.54 25.77
N TRP A 116 -10.02 -10.59 26.15
CA TRP A 116 -8.70 -10.91 25.62
C TRP A 116 -8.79 -11.84 24.43
N HIS A 117 -8.01 -11.55 23.37
CA HIS A 117 -7.99 -12.27 22.12
C HIS A 117 -6.56 -12.62 21.72
N ALA A 118 -6.31 -13.91 21.46
CA ALA A 118 -5.08 -14.35 20.82
C ALA A 118 -5.19 -14.03 19.32
N LEU A 119 -4.55 -12.94 18.89
CA LEU A 119 -4.50 -12.58 17.48
C LEU A 119 -3.36 -13.28 16.76
N PRO A 120 -3.46 -13.52 15.44
CA PRO A 120 -2.38 -14.04 14.62
C PRO A 120 -1.09 -13.22 14.77
N ALA A 121 0.06 -13.90 14.66
CA ALA A 121 1.36 -13.26 14.90
C ALA A 121 1.65 -12.09 13.96
N ASP A 122 1.23 -12.18 12.70
CA ASP A 122 1.37 -11.12 11.70
C ASP A 122 0.54 -9.87 12.07
N LEU A 123 -0.73 -10.04 12.46
CA LEU A 123 -1.56 -8.94 12.94
C LEU A 123 -0.99 -8.33 14.23
N SER A 124 -0.53 -9.18 15.16
CA SER A 124 0.11 -8.73 16.40
C SER A 124 1.37 -7.89 16.12
N THR A 125 2.19 -8.29 15.16
CA THR A 125 3.38 -7.52 14.73
C THR A 125 3.00 -6.13 14.22
N VAL A 126 1.98 -6.04 13.39
CA VAL A 126 1.50 -4.76 12.84
C VAL A 126 0.92 -3.86 13.94
N LEU A 127 0.17 -4.44 14.89
CA LEU A 127 -0.39 -3.68 16.02
C LEU A 127 0.72 -3.16 16.95
N HIS A 128 1.75 -3.94 17.24
CA HIS A 128 2.91 -3.46 18.02
C HIS A 128 3.62 -2.29 17.34
N ALA A 129 3.89 -2.40 16.03
CA ALA A 129 4.49 -1.32 15.27
C ALA A 129 3.57 -0.07 15.24
N GLY A 130 2.27 -0.27 15.06
CA GLY A 130 1.28 0.80 15.10
C GLY A 130 1.25 1.53 16.44
N LEU A 131 1.23 0.81 17.57
CA LEU A 131 1.28 1.39 18.91
C LEU A 131 2.61 2.11 19.18
N HIS A 132 3.73 1.56 18.72
CA HIS A 132 5.02 2.23 18.83
C HIS A 132 5.00 3.63 18.20
N TRP A 133 4.51 3.73 16.96
CA TRP A 133 4.44 5.02 16.27
C TRP A 133 3.34 5.93 16.80
N ALA A 134 2.23 5.37 17.31
CA ALA A 134 1.19 6.15 17.99
C ALA A 134 1.76 6.84 19.24
N GLN A 135 2.48 6.09 20.06
CA GLN A 135 3.13 6.63 21.25
C GLN A 135 4.22 7.66 20.91
N ALA A 136 5.10 7.34 19.96
CA ALA A 136 6.21 8.22 19.58
C ALA A 136 5.74 9.55 19.00
N SER A 137 4.59 9.55 18.27
CA SER A 137 4.04 10.74 17.62
C SER A 137 2.99 11.50 18.45
N GLY A 138 2.71 11.05 19.69
CA GLY A 138 1.63 11.63 20.49
C GLY A 138 0.25 11.49 19.83
N GLY A 139 0.04 10.39 19.08
CA GLY A 139 -1.22 10.06 18.41
C GLY A 139 -1.40 10.67 17.03
N ALA A 140 -0.37 11.23 16.39
CA ALA A 140 -0.46 11.64 14.98
C ALA A 140 -0.61 10.42 14.04
N PHE A 141 -0.02 9.29 14.41
CA PHE A 141 -0.38 7.97 13.86
C PHE A 141 -1.23 7.25 14.91
N ASP A 142 -2.39 6.73 14.52
CA ASP A 142 -3.26 5.97 15.42
C ASP A 142 -3.93 4.81 14.67
N PRO A 143 -3.60 3.55 15.00
CA PRO A 143 -4.21 2.40 14.34
C PRO A 143 -5.68 2.17 14.73
N THR A 144 -6.25 3.00 15.60
CA THR A 144 -7.64 2.86 16.10
C THR A 144 -8.60 3.88 15.49
N LEU A 145 -8.21 4.58 14.42
CA LEU A 145 -9.01 5.67 13.84
C LEU A 145 -10.12 5.21 12.88
N GLY A 146 -10.42 3.92 12.79
CA GLY A 146 -11.40 3.37 11.84
C GLY A 146 -12.79 3.98 11.96
N ALA A 147 -13.23 4.35 13.16
CA ALA A 147 -14.49 5.06 13.36
C ALA A 147 -14.49 6.45 12.72
N LEU A 148 -13.38 7.19 12.80
CA LEU A 148 -13.20 8.48 12.12
C LEU A 148 -13.17 8.32 10.60
N VAL A 149 -12.45 7.32 10.09
CA VAL A 149 -12.42 6.99 8.65
C VAL A 149 -13.82 6.73 8.12
N ALA A 150 -14.62 5.96 8.86
CA ALA A 150 -16.02 5.69 8.52
C ALA A 150 -16.89 6.95 8.58
N ALA A 151 -16.76 7.78 9.63
CA ALA A 151 -17.53 9.02 9.78
C ALA A 151 -17.27 10.01 8.64
N TRP A 152 -16.03 10.08 8.13
CA TRP A 152 -15.65 10.90 6.99
C TRP A 152 -15.94 10.26 5.63
N GLY A 153 -16.47 9.04 5.60
CA GLY A 153 -16.85 8.37 4.36
C GLY A 153 -15.68 7.91 3.50
N PHE A 154 -14.55 7.52 4.11
CA PHE A 154 -13.39 6.97 3.39
C PHE A 154 -13.23 5.45 3.54
N GLY A 155 -13.94 4.82 4.45
CA GLY A 155 -13.86 3.39 4.75
C GLY A 155 -14.79 2.53 3.89
N PRO A 156 -15.00 1.25 4.28
CA PRO A 156 -15.84 0.28 3.58
C PRO A 156 -17.28 0.70 3.35
N HIS A 157 -17.77 1.62 4.14
CA HIS A 157 -19.14 2.17 4.07
C HIS A 157 -19.19 3.54 3.39
N ALA A 158 -18.14 3.91 2.64
CA ALA A 158 -18.12 5.13 1.85
C ALA A 158 -19.32 5.18 0.87
N PRO A 159 -19.89 6.37 0.59
CA PRO A 159 -20.89 6.52 -0.43
C PRO A 159 -20.41 5.98 -1.78
N LEU A 160 -21.28 5.26 -2.48
CA LEU A 160 -20.96 4.70 -3.81
C LEU A 160 -20.81 5.80 -4.87
N ASP A 161 -21.56 6.91 -4.72
CA ASP A 161 -21.46 8.09 -5.58
C ASP A 161 -20.74 9.22 -4.81
N ALA A 162 -19.69 9.77 -5.43
CA ALA A 162 -18.98 10.92 -4.88
C ALA A 162 -19.89 12.17 -4.73
N ALA A 163 -20.96 12.28 -5.52
CA ALA A 163 -21.95 13.35 -5.41
C ALA A 163 -22.76 13.31 -4.11
N ASP A 164 -22.90 12.13 -3.51
CA ASP A 164 -23.61 11.93 -2.23
C ASP A 164 -22.74 12.16 -1.00
N TRP A 165 -21.43 12.28 -1.20
CA TRP A 165 -20.51 12.51 -0.08
C TRP A 165 -20.74 13.88 0.56
N ARG A 166 -20.70 13.91 1.87
CA ARG A 166 -20.80 15.13 2.71
C ARG A 166 -19.75 15.07 3.83
N PRO A 167 -19.21 16.22 4.24
CA PRO A 167 -18.36 16.30 5.41
C PRO A 167 -19.06 15.73 6.67
N ALA A 168 -18.30 15.05 7.51
CA ALA A 168 -18.81 14.56 8.79
C ALA A 168 -19.33 15.72 9.64
N SER A 169 -20.49 15.51 10.31
CA SER A 169 -21.01 16.49 11.25
C SER A 169 -20.16 16.54 12.52
N PRO A 170 -20.12 17.66 13.26
CA PRO A 170 -19.41 17.74 14.53
C PRO A 170 -19.84 16.65 15.53
N HIS A 171 -21.12 16.28 15.52
CA HIS A 171 -21.64 15.19 16.37
C HIS A 171 -21.05 13.82 15.94
N ALA A 172 -21.04 13.51 14.65
CA ALA A 172 -20.47 12.27 14.14
C ALA A 172 -18.94 12.18 14.43
N ILE A 173 -18.22 13.30 14.30
CA ILE A 173 -16.79 13.37 14.65
C ILE A 173 -16.60 13.08 16.13
N ALA A 174 -17.37 13.72 17.03
CA ALA A 174 -17.26 13.51 18.48
C ALA A 174 -17.58 12.06 18.88
N GLN A 175 -18.61 11.45 18.25
CA GLN A 175 -18.92 10.04 18.49
C GLN A 175 -17.78 9.12 18.00
N ALA A 176 -17.20 9.39 16.83
CA ALA A 176 -16.10 8.60 16.29
C ALA A 176 -14.83 8.74 17.13
N GLN A 177 -14.53 9.95 17.63
CA GLN A 177 -13.41 10.19 18.55
C GLN A 177 -13.57 9.43 19.87
N ALA A 178 -14.78 9.30 20.39
CA ALA A 178 -15.05 8.50 21.59
C ALA A 178 -14.78 6.99 21.36
N CYS A 179 -14.79 6.53 20.10
CA CYS A 179 -14.48 5.16 19.67
C CYS A 179 -13.06 5.04 19.09
N SER A 180 -12.17 5.99 19.35
CA SER A 180 -10.78 6.04 18.88
C SER A 180 -9.86 6.31 20.07
N GLY A 181 -8.57 6.06 19.88
CA GLY A 181 -7.54 6.30 20.89
C GLY A 181 -6.73 5.06 21.18
N TRP A 182 -5.49 5.04 20.68
CA TRP A 182 -4.56 3.92 20.80
C TRP A 182 -4.31 3.48 22.26
N GLN A 183 -4.49 4.36 23.24
CA GLN A 183 -4.34 4.06 24.67
C GLN A 183 -5.38 3.03 25.17
N GLY A 184 -6.49 2.87 24.46
CA GLY A 184 -7.52 1.87 24.76
C GLY A 184 -7.20 0.46 24.24
N LEU A 185 -6.08 0.29 23.52
CA LEU A 185 -5.61 -1.00 23.01
C LEU A 185 -4.46 -1.52 23.88
N HIS A 186 -4.63 -2.71 24.45
CA HIS A 186 -3.68 -3.30 25.39
C HIS A 186 -3.18 -4.66 24.91
N TYR A 187 -1.92 -4.96 25.23
CA TYR A 187 -1.29 -6.25 24.99
C TYR A 187 -0.78 -6.89 26.28
N HIS A 188 -0.95 -8.20 26.39
CA HIS A 188 -0.35 -9.02 27.43
C HIS A 188 0.26 -10.29 26.82
N PRO A 189 1.50 -10.67 27.15
CA PRO A 189 2.20 -11.78 26.49
C PRO A 189 1.44 -13.13 26.52
N GLU A 190 0.76 -13.43 27.62
CA GLU A 190 0.05 -14.71 27.81
C GLU A 190 -1.41 -14.67 27.37
N ARG A 191 -2.02 -13.47 27.28
CA ARG A 191 -3.47 -13.30 27.04
C ARG A 191 -3.79 -12.73 25.66
N GLY A 192 -2.79 -12.15 24.99
CA GLY A 192 -2.94 -11.50 23.69
C GLY A 192 -3.40 -10.04 23.79
N TRP A 193 -4.34 -9.65 22.97
CA TRP A 193 -4.81 -8.28 22.79
C TRP A 193 -6.20 -8.06 23.41
N ARG A 194 -6.41 -6.86 23.90
CA ARG A 194 -7.69 -6.42 24.49
C ARG A 194 -7.94 -4.97 24.09
N GLN A 195 -9.20 -4.64 23.84
CA GLN A 195 -9.67 -3.27 23.69
C GLN A 195 -10.67 -2.92 24.81
N HIS A 196 -10.77 -1.63 25.15
CA HIS A 196 -11.72 -1.14 26.18
C HIS A 196 -13.19 -1.12 25.70
N GLY A 197 -13.44 -1.46 24.43
CA GLY A 197 -14.77 -1.50 23.80
C GLY A 197 -15.00 -0.36 22.82
N GLY A 198 -15.57 -0.71 21.67
CA GLY A 198 -15.93 0.25 20.60
C GLY A 198 -14.79 0.74 19.73
N LEU A 199 -13.51 0.41 20.05
CA LEU A 199 -12.39 0.77 19.15
C LEU A 199 -12.58 0.12 17.78
N GLN A 200 -12.28 0.89 16.74
CA GLN A 200 -12.27 0.42 15.36
C GLN A 200 -10.87 0.55 14.78
N LEU A 201 -10.18 -0.58 14.67
CA LEU A 201 -8.85 -0.63 14.07
C LEU A 201 -8.93 -0.36 12.56
N ASP A 202 -8.04 0.48 12.08
CA ASP A 202 -7.75 0.71 10.66
C ASP A 202 -6.23 0.64 10.46
N LEU A 203 -5.80 -0.29 9.62
CA LEU A 203 -4.39 -0.54 9.35
C LEU A 203 -3.97 -0.07 7.94
N SER A 204 -4.76 0.80 7.29
CA SER A 204 -4.53 1.25 5.92
C SER A 204 -3.18 1.94 5.72
N GLY A 205 -2.65 2.59 6.74
CA GLY A 205 -1.36 3.29 6.71
C GLY A 205 -0.16 2.43 7.14
N ILE A 206 -0.28 1.10 7.25
CA ILE A 206 0.80 0.23 7.73
C ILE A 206 0.75 -1.19 7.15
N ALA A 207 -0.43 -1.70 6.80
CA ALA A 207 -0.60 -3.10 6.39
C ALA A 207 -0.01 -3.40 5.01
N LYS A 208 0.08 -2.42 4.11
CA LYS A 208 0.69 -2.61 2.79
C LYS A 208 2.21 -2.77 2.92
N GLY A 209 2.84 -1.94 3.76
CA GLY A 209 4.25 -2.06 4.09
C GLY A 209 4.58 -3.42 4.70
N TYR A 210 3.76 -3.90 5.64
CA TYR A 210 3.90 -5.25 6.19
C TYR A 210 3.78 -6.34 5.11
N ALA A 211 2.81 -6.23 4.21
CA ALA A 211 2.63 -7.20 3.13
C ALA A 211 3.85 -7.28 2.18
N VAL A 212 4.47 -6.13 1.87
CA VAL A 212 5.73 -6.07 1.11
C VAL A 212 6.83 -6.84 1.81
N ASP A 213 7.02 -6.62 3.12
CA ASP A 213 8.02 -7.32 3.93
C ASP A 213 7.75 -8.83 3.99
N ALA A 214 6.51 -9.22 4.21
CA ALA A 214 6.11 -10.63 4.31
C ALA A 214 6.32 -11.39 2.98
N VAL A 215 5.99 -10.76 1.85
CA VAL A 215 6.25 -11.34 0.51
C VAL A 215 7.76 -11.51 0.29
N LEU A 216 8.57 -10.49 0.64
CA LEU A 216 10.03 -10.57 0.49
C LEU A 216 10.61 -11.70 1.35
N LEU A 217 10.19 -11.82 2.61
CA LEU A 217 10.60 -12.90 3.51
C LEU A 217 10.22 -14.27 2.95
N ARG A 218 9.03 -14.40 2.34
CA ARG A 218 8.60 -15.64 1.68
C ARG A 218 9.49 -16.01 0.50
N LEU A 219 9.87 -15.03 -0.33
CA LEU A 219 10.82 -15.24 -1.43
C LEU A 219 12.19 -15.67 -0.91
N HIS A 220 12.68 -15.05 0.16
CA HIS A 220 13.93 -15.45 0.83
C HIS A 220 13.89 -16.90 1.35
N ALA A 221 12.76 -17.31 1.92
CA ALA A 221 12.56 -18.70 2.37
C ALA A 221 12.59 -19.71 1.21
N LEU A 222 12.26 -19.26 -0.02
CA LEU A 222 12.40 -20.03 -1.25
C LEU A 222 13.82 -19.96 -1.86
N GLY A 223 14.77 -19.30 -1.19
CA GLY A 223 16.15 -19.13 -1.65
C GLY A 223 16.36 -17.99 -2.64
N LEU A 224 15.35 -17.16 -2.91
CA LEU A 224 15.42 -16.04 -3.86
C LEU A 224 15.79 -14.76 -3.09
N ARG A 225 17.07 -14.38 -3.16
CA ARG A 225 17.62 -13.25 -2.39
C ARG A 225 17.54 -11.92 -3.12
N ASN A 226 17.41 -11.95 -4.45
CA ASN A 226 17.42 -10.78 -5.32
C ASN A 226 16.00 -10.49 -5.79
N ALA A 227 15.30 -9.59 -5.12
CA ALA A 227 13.92 -9.25 -5.46
C ALA A 227 13.59 -7.78 -5.17
N LEU A 228 12.67 -7.22 -5.97
CA LEU A 228 11.97 -5.97 -5.70
C LEU A 228 10.48 -6.28 -5.61
N VAL A 229 9.91 -6.04 -4.44
CA VAL A 229 8.46 -6.21 -4.17
C VAL A 229 7.82 -4.83 -4.12
N GLU A 230 6.66 -4.70 -4.77
CA GLU A 230 5.83 -3.49 -4.80
C GLU A 230 4.38 -3.87 -4.55
N ILE A 231 3.70 -3.16 -3.64
CA ILE A 231 2.27 -3.30 -3.37
C ILE A 231 1.68 -1.92 -3.15
N GLY A 232 0.89 -1.40 -4.12
CA GLY A 232 0.19 -0.13 -4.00
C GLY A 232 1.07 1.13 -3.88
N GLY A 233 2.36 1.03 -4.21
CA GLY A 233 3.32 2.12 -4.11
C GLY A 233 4.34 1.96 -2.99
N GLU A 234 4.12 1.06 -2.05
CA GLU A 234 5.09 0.63 -1.06
C GLU A 234 6.03 -0.40 -1.68
N LEU A 235 7.35 -0.19 -1.52
CA LEU A 235 8.36 -1.02 -2.17
C LEU A 235 9.46 -1.44 -1.19
N ARG A 236 10.01 -2.65 -1.41
CA ARG A 236 11.25 -3.08 -0.78
C ARG A 236 12.13 -3.84 -1.77
N GLY A 237 13.38 -3.41 -1.88
CA GLY A 237 14.41 -4.10 -2.65
C GLY A 237 15.30 -4.93 -1.74
N SER A 238 15.67 -6.14 -2.18
CA SER A 238 16.68 -6.98 -1.53
C SER A 238 17.70 -7.44 -2.55
N GLY A 239 18.98 -7.43 -2.13
CA GLY A 239 20.10 -7.74 -3.00
C GLY A 239 20.18 -6.81 -4.20
N GLN A 240 20.47 -7.36 -5.37
CA GLN A 240 20.67 -6.59 -6.60
C GLN A 240 19.99 -7.27 -7.80
N ARG A 241 19.87 -6.55 -8.87
CA ARG A 241 19.38 -7.09 -10.14
C ARG A 241 20.36 -8.15 -10.68
N PRO A 242 19.91 -9.07 -11.55
CA PRO A 242 20.79 -10.06 -12.15
C PRO A 242 22.00 -9.47 -12.92
N ASP A 243 21.85 -8.25 -13.46
CA ASP A 243 22.94 -7.50 -14.11
C ASP A 243 23.93 -6.84 -13.14
N GLY A 244 23.83 -7.12 -11.82
CA GLY A 244 24.68 -6.57 -10.77
C GLY A 244 24.34 -5.13 -10.37
N GLN A 245 23.36 -4.50 -11.02
CA GLN A 245 22.93 -3.14 -10.70
C GLN A 245 21.96 -3.12 -9.50
N PRO A 246 21.90 -2.04 -8.72
CA PRO A 246 20.90 -1.88 -7.67
C PRO A 246 19.49 -1.81 -8.26
N TRP A 247 18.51 -2.15 -7.47
CA TRP A 247 17.11 -1.87 -7.79
C TRP A 247 16.91 -0.36 -7.91
N ARG A 248 16.26 0.08 -8.98
CA ARG A 248 15.97 1.51 -9.19
C ARG A 248 14.46 1.72 -9.19
N VAL A 249 14.01 2.69 -8.41
CA VAL A 249 12.61 3.09 -8.34
C VAL A 249 12.50 4.58 -8.59
N ALA A 250 11.41 4.99 -9.22
CA ALA A 250 11.13 6.40 -9.50
C ALA A 250 10.20 6.96 -8.44
N ILE A 251 10.53 8.12 -7.88
CA ILE A 251 9.61 8.91 -7.08
C ILE A 251 8.81 9.79 -8.03
N ALA A 252 7.48 9.72 -7.94
CA ALA A 252 6.61 10.55 -8.75
C ALA A 252 6.79 12.04 -8.39
N PRO A 253 6.93 12.93 -9.38
CA PRO A 253 6.98 14.36 -9.11
C PRO A 253 5.62 14.85 -8.61
N VAL A 254 5.64 15.81 -7.69
CA VAL A 254 4.43 16.53 -7.29
C VAL A 254 4.11 17.58 -8.37
N PRO A 255 2.87 17.61 -8.90
CA PRO A 255 2.48 18.66 -9.85
C PRO A 255 2.65 20.06 -9.25
N ALA A 256 3.20 20.99 -10.03
CA ALA A 256 3.31 22.38 -9.60
C ALA A 256 1.92 23.01 -9.44
N ALA A 257 1.77 23.92 -8.48
CA ALA A 257 0.51 24.60 -8.22
C ALA A 257 0.07 25.52 -9.37
N VAL A 258 1.01 26.02 -10.18
CA VAL A 258 0.76 26.92 -11.32
C VAL A 258 1.75 26.58 -12.46
N GLY A 259 1.21 26.38 -13.65
CA GLY A 259 1.99 26.10 -14.86
C GLY A 259 1.87 24.66 -15.35
N PRO A 260 2.38 24.35 -16.57
CA PRO A 260 2.46 22.99 -17.04
C PRO A 260 3.33 22.19 -16.07
N ALA A 261 2.94 20.92 -15.82
CA ALA A 261 3.77 20.00 -15.04
C ALA A 261 5.20 20.07 -15.60
N PRO A 262 6.21 20.24 -14.76
CA PRO A 262 7.57 20.27 -15.25
C PRO A 262 7.82 18.95 -15.99
N ASP A 263 8.36 19.03 -17.21
CA ASP A 263 8.89 17.86 -17.97
C ASP A 263 10.10 17.24 -17.26
N ALA A 264 10.23 17.49 -15.95
CA ALA A 264 11.26 16.91 -15.15
C ALA A 264 11.08 15.39 -15.08
N PRO A 265 12.08 14.61 -15.50
CA PRO A 265 12.00 13.17 -15.38
C PRO A 265 11.85 12.76 -13.92
N PRO A 266 11.09 11.68 -13.63
CA PRO A 266 10.91 11.21 -12.28
C PRO A 266 12.26 10.89 -11.66
N GLN A 267 12.42 11.25 -10.38
CA GLN A 267 13.65 10.98 -9.63
C GLN A 267 13.84 9.48 -9.45
N ALA A 268 14.94 8.95 -9.95
CA ALA A 268 15.27 7.55 -9.76
C ALA A 268 16.23 7.39 -8.58
N ILE A 269 15.82 6.61 -7.58
CA ILE A 269 16.68 6.24 -6.45
C ILE A 269 17.06 4.77 -6.50
N ALA A 270 18.24 4.46 -5.97
CA ALA A 270 18.75 3.09 -5.87
C ALA A 270 18.35 2.51 -4.52
N LEU A 271 17.63 1.38 -4.51
CA LEU A 271 17.32 0.62 -3.32
C LEU A 271 18.33 -0.52 -3.15
N ARG A 272 18.97 -0.60 -1.98
CA ARG A 272 19.83 -1.71 -1.56
C ARG A 272 19.38 -2.15 -0.17
N ASP A 273 18.76 -3.33 -0.09
CA ASP A 273 18.27 -3.92 1.17
C ASP A 273 17.46 -2.94 2.03
N CYS A 274 16.66 -2.09 1.38
CA CYS A 274 15.83 -1.10 2.03
C CYS A 274 14.47 -0.98 1.36
N ALA A 275 13.56 -0.33 2.07
CA ALA A 275 12.20 -0.07 1.66
C ALA A 275 11.96 1.42 1.45
N ILE A 276 10.95 1.73 0.64
CA ILE A 276 10.43 3.07 0.42
C ILE A 276 8.92 3.02 0.41
N ALA A 277 8.30 3.97 1.07
CA ALA A 277 6.85 4.17 1.03
C ALA A 277 6.52 5.65 0.83
N THR A 278 5.40 5.93 0.18
CA THR A 278 4.95 7.30 -0.07
C THR A 278 3.49 7.45 0.31
N SER A 279 3.20 8.33 1.26
CA SER A 279 1.87 8.82 1.56
C SER A 279 1.62 10.13 0.83
N GLY A 280 0.40 10.33 0.31
CA GLY A 280 0.07 11.56 -0.41
C GLY A 280 -1.43 11.87 -0.40
N SER A 281 -1.76 13.15 -0.43
CA SER A 281 -3.14 13.65 -0.36
C SER A 281 -3.75 13.99 -1.73
N LEU A 282 -2.99 13.86 -2.83
CA LEU A 282 -3.42 14.37 -4.14
C LEU A 282 -4.48 13.51 -4.84
N TYR A 283 -4.56 12.21 -4.56
CA TYR A 283 -5.34 11.27 -5.36
C TYR A 283 -6.60 10.74 -4.65
N HIS A 284 -6.67 10.84 -3.33
CA HIS A 284 -7.80 10.36 -2.53
C HIS A 284 -8.36 11.52 -1.71
N CYS A 285 -9.23 12.31 -2.34
CA CYS A 285 -9.91 13.41 -1.70
C CYS A 285 -11.35 13.50 -2.18
N HIS A 286 -12.21 14.04 -1.32
CA HIS A 286 -13.56 14.44 -1.69
C HIS A 286 -13.62 15.95 -1.88
N GLN A 287 -14.51 16.39 -2.80
CA GLN A 287 -14.77 17.79 -3.06
C GLN A 287 -16.17 18.15 -2.55
N TRP A 288 -16.25 19.21 -1.73
CA TRP A 288 -17.53 19.70 -1.24
C TRP A 288 -17.52 21.23 -1.17
N GLN A 289 -18.48 21.87 -1.84
CA GLN A 289 -18.61 23.34 -1.89
C GLN A 289 -17.30 24.08 -2.20
N GLY A 290 -16.53 23.57 -3.18
CA GLY A 290 -15.25 24.14 -3.61
C GLY A 290 -14.07 23.87 -2.67
N ARG A 291 -14.26 23.11 -1.57
CA ARG A 291 -13.21 22.71 -0.65
C ARG A 291 -12.84 21.25 -0.85
N SER A 292 -11.53 20.94 -0.83
CA SER A 292 -10.98 19.60 -0.87
C SER A 292 -10.81 19.03 0.55
N TYR A 293 -11.18 17.76 0.72
CA TYR A 293 -11.04 17.03 1.97
C TYR A 293 -10.18 15.78 1.72
N SER A 294 -9.01 15.75 2.31
CA SER A 294 -8.08 14.62 2.22
C SER A 294 -8.64 13.37 2.90
N HIS A 295 -8.32 12.19 2.37
CA HIS A 295 -8.58 10.92 3.05
C HIS A 295 -7.69 10.72 4.28
N THR A 296 -6.56 11.44 4.36
CA THR A 296 -5.68 11.40 5.53
C THR A 296 -6.27 12.25 6.64
N LEU A 297 -6.56 11.61 7.76
CA LEU A 297 -7.14 12.25 8.94
C LEU A 297 -6.07 12.48 10.00
N ASP A 298 -6.20 13.58 10.75
CA ASP A 298 -5.44 13.77 11.98
C ASP A 298 -6.27 13.23 13.16
N PRO A 299 -5.86 12.12 13.79
CA PRO A 299 -6.60 11.52 14.90
C PRO A 299 -6.79 12.48 16.09
N ARG A 300 -5.87 13.41 16.30
CA ARG A 300 -5.86 14.37 17.40
C ARG A 300 -6.97 15.42 17.27
N THR A 301 -7.31 15.78 16.03
CA THR A 301 -8.38 16.75 15.73
C THR A 301 -9.67 16.10 15.27
N GLY A 302 -9.60 14.84 14.80
CA GLY A 302 -10.71 14.12 14.18
C GLY A 302 -11.08 14.63 12.79
N ALA A 303 -10.23 15.45 12.15
CA ALA A 303 -10.50 16.09 10.87
C ALA A 303 -9.47 15.70 9.80
N PRO A 304 -9.82 15.79 8.51
CA PRO A 304 -8.86 15.74 7.41
C PRO A 304 -7.75 16.77 7.56
N ILE A 305 -6.52 16.39 7.22
CA ILE A 305 -5.40 17.33 7.16
C ILE A 305 -5.71 18.46 6.18
N ALA A 306 -5.26 19.67 6.52
CA ALA A 306 -5.57 20.89 5.75
C ALA A 306 -4.31 21.64 5.25
N HIS A 307 -3.12 21.09 5.48
CA HIS A 307 -1.86 21.70 5.01
C HIS A 307 -1.54 21.35 3.55
N ALA A 308 -0.54 22.02 2.98
CA ALA A 308 -0.18 21.93 1.57
C ALA A 308 0.76 20.76 1.20
N LEU A 309 1.09 19.84 2.11
CA LEU A 309 1.89 18.66 1.75
C LEU A 309 1.12 17.80 0.75
N ALA A 310 1.76 17.56 -0.38
CA ALA A 310 1.22 16.75 -1.46
C ALA A 310 1.69 15.30 -1.38
N SER A 311 2.94 15.08 -0.95
CA SER A 311 3.47 13.74 -0.70
C SER A 311 4.59 13.75 0.33
N VAL A 312 4.72 12.65 1.05
CA VAL A 312 5.83 12.35 1.95
C VAL A 312 6.36 10.97 1.59
N THR A 313 7.64 10.92 1.24
CA THR A 313 8.34 9.67 0.93
C THR A 313 9.34 9.35 2.03
N VAL A 314 9.32 8.13 2.54
CA VAL A 314 10.19 7.66 3.63
C VAL A 314 10.98 6.44 3.20
N LEU A 315 12.28 6.41 3.57
CA LEU A 315 13.10 5.21 3.52
C LEU A 315 13.25 4.60 4.90
N HIS A 316 13.23 3.26 4.93
CA HIS A 316 13.50 2.47 6.12
C HIS A 316 14.06 1.10 5.72
N THR A 317 14.64 0.35 6.64
CA THR A 317 15.05 -1.03 6.38
C THR A 317 13.87 -1.99 6.20
N GLU A 318 12.71 -1.68 6.80
CA GLU A 318 11.47 -2.44 6.73
C GLU A 318 10.35 -1.58 6.16
N CYS A 319 9.57 -2.13 5.25
CA CYS A 319 8.49 -1.43 4.57
C CYS A 319 7.32 -1.14 5.50
N LEU A 320 7.06 -2.01 6.48
CA LEU A 320 6.11 -1.79 7.57
C LEU A 320 6.29 -0.42 8.23
N HIS A 321 7.53 -0.09 8.59
CA HIS A 321 7.85 1.17 9.25
C HIS A 321 7.86 2.35 8.25
N ALA A 322 8.34 2.13 7.03
CA ALA A 322 8.31 3.17 6.00
C ALA A 322 6.88 3.65 5.69
N ASP A 323 5.91 2.74 5.57
CA ASP A 323 4.49 3.01 5.32
C ASP A 323 3.87 3.81 6.48
N ALA A 324 4.04 3.32 7.72
CA ALA A 324 3.55 4.01 8.92
C ALA A 324 4.14 5.43 9.07
N LEU A 325 5.44 5.56 8.86
CA LEU A 325 6.14 6.85 8.97
C LEU A 325 5.74 7.82 7.87
N ALA A 326 5.55 7.37 6.63
CA ALA A 326 5.06 8.22 5.56
C ALA A 326 3.67 8.80 5.89
N THR A 327 2.77 7.99 6.44
CA THR A 327 1.46 8.43 6.92
C THR A 327 1.59 9.39 8.11
N LEU A 328 2.37 9.04 9.12
CA LEU A 328 2.62 9.84 10.32
C LEU A 328 3.15 11.25 9.97
N LEU A 329 4.19 11.32 9.14
CA LEU A 329 4.79 12.60 8.74
C LEU A 329 3.83 13.43 7.88
N THR A 330 2.99 12.75 7.07
CA THR A 330 1.91 13.42 6.33
C THR A 330 0.90 14.04 7.29
N VAL A 331 0.49 13.35 8.35
CA VAL A 331 -0.43 13.91 9.37
C VAL A 331 0.18 15.09 10.12
N LEU A 332 1.45 15.00 10.50
CA LEU A 332 2.16 16.09 11.21
C LEU A 332 2.30 17.36 10.37
N GLY A 333 2.36 17.23 9.04
CA GLY A 333 2.51 18.38 8.15
C GLY A 333 3.97 18.80 7.92
N PRO A 334 4.20 19.91 7.17
CA PRO A 334 5.51 20.23 6.62
C PRO A 334 6.57 20.57 7.67
N GLU A 335 6.21 21.32 8.71
CA GLU A 335 7.16 21.76 9.76
C GLU A 335 7.33 20.67 10.82
N ALA A 336 6.25 20.30 11.50
CA ALA A 336 6.30 19.33 12.59
C ALA A 336 6.72 17.92 12.08
N GLY A 337 6.31 17.55 10.86
CA GLY A 337 6.75 16.31 10.23
C GLY A 337 8.24 16.29 9.92
N TRP A 338 8.78 17.40 9.43
CA TRP A 338 10.22 17.52 9.23
C TRP A 338 11.01 17.50 10.55
N GLU A 339 10.56 18.23 11.57
CA GLU A 339 11.18 18.24 12.90
C GLU A 339 11.18 16.83 13.51
N PHE A 340 10.08 16.11 13.39
CA PHE A 340 9.98 14.74 13.84
C PHE A 340 10.97 13.81 13.10
N ALA A 341 11.07 13.96 11.77
CA ALA A 341 12.01 13.19 10.97
C ALA A 341 13.47 13.47 11.37
N GLU A 342 13.82 14.73 11.63
CA GLU A 342 15.15 15.11 12.12
C GLU A 342 15.46 14.55 13.50
N GLN A 343 14.49 14.64 14.43
CA GLN A 343 14.63 14.17 15.80
C GLN A 343 14.83 12.66 15.87
N HIS A 344 14.15 11.91 15.01
CA HIS A 344 14.18 10.43 15.00
C HIS A 344 15.15 9.85 13.97
N GLY A 345 15.91 10.67 13.25
CA GLY A 345 16.85 10.22 12.23
C GLY A 345 16.18 9.50 11.05
N ILE A 346 14.95 9.88 10.70
CA ILE A 346 14.17 9.28 9.63
C ILE A 346 14.58 9.90 8.28
N ALA A 347 14.93 9.07 7.31
CA ALA A 347 15.18 9.51 5.95
C ALA A 347 13.86 9.80 5.24
N ALA A 348 13.50 11.09 5.14
CA ALA A 348 12.22 11.54 4.63
C ALA A 348 12.38 12.68 3.61
N LEU A 349 11.51 12.66 2.58
CA LEU A 349 11.35 13.68 1.57
C LEU A 349 9.90 14.20 1.64
N LEU A 350 9.72 15.46 2.02
CA LEU A 350 8.43 16.12 2.15
C LEU A 350 8.25 17.08 0.97
N SER A 351 7.23 16.84 0.16
CA SER A 351 6.98 17.62 -1.06
C SER A 351 5.63 18.30 -1.05
N SER A 352 5.62 19.59 -1.37
CA SER A 352 4.42 20.39 -1.64
C SER A 352 4.47 20.92 -3.07
N PRO A 353 3.40 21.52 -3.60
CA PRO A 353 3.40 22.14 -4.92
C PRO A 353 4.41 23.28 -5.09
N THR A 354 4.91 23.87 -4.00
CA THR A 354 5.79 25.03 -4.01
C THR A 354 7.20 24.74 -3.48
N ALA A 355 7.40 23.66 -2.73
CA ALA A 355 8.67 23.35 -2.09
C ALA A 355 8.84 21.86 -1.83
N THR A 356 10.08 21.43 -1.88
CA THR A 356 10.50 20.08 -1.43
C THR A 356 11.58 20.24 -0.37
N ARG A 357 11.43 19.54 0.74
CA ARG A 357 12.37 19.52 1.86
C ARG A 357 12.71 18.08 2.22
N CYS A 358 13.98 17.78 2.44
CA CYS A 358 14.44 16.48 2.89
C CYS A 358 15.07 16.56 4.29
N SER A 359 15.07 15.45 5.01
CA SER A 359 15.79 15.33 6.28
C SER A 359 17.29 15.08 6.05
N ARG A 360 18.11 15.36 7.07
CA ARG A 360 19.55 15.05 7.03
C ARG A 360 19.83 13.57 6.77
N ALA A 361 19.00 12.67 7.30
CA ALA A 361 19.13 11.24 7.05
C ALA A 361 18.87 10.89 5.56
N TRP A 362 17.93 11.58 4.91
CA TRP A 362 17.72 11.46 3.46
C TRP A 362 18.93 11.98 2.67
N GLU A 363 19.45 13.15 3.03
CA GLU A 363 20.66 13.72 2.40
C GLU A 363 21.87 12.79 2.56
N ALA A 364 22.02 12.15 3.71
CA ALA A 364 23.09 11.17 3.93
C ALA A 364 22.97 9.92 3.05
N ALA A 365 21.73 9.48 2.76
CA ALA A 365 21.47 8.32 1.91
C ALA A 365 21.69 8.60 0.42
N PHE A 366 21.36 9.81 -0.08
CA PHE A 366 21.31 10.13 -1.51
C PHE A 366 22.16 11.34 -1.91
N GLY A 367 22.78 12.06 -0.97
CA GLY A 367 23.50 13.31 -1.21
C GLY A 367 22.59 14.54 -1.19
N LYS A 368 23.22 15.74 -1.15
CA LYS A 368 22.51 17.03 -1.10
C LYS A 368 21.88 17.46 -2.42
N THR A 369 22.21 16.80 -3.51
CA THR A 369 21.74 17.22 -4.83
C THR A 369 20.37 16.64 -5.10
N PRO A 370 19.38 17.46 -5.47
CA PRO A 370 18.15 16.93 -6.00
C PRO A 370 18.47 16.24 -7.34
N PHE A 371 18.67 14.92 -7.26
CA PHE A 371 18.34 13.94 -8.25
C PHE A 371 18.93 14.05 -9.67
N ALA A 372 19.82 13.12 -10.00
CA ALA A 372 20.25 12.93 -11.37
C ALA A 372 19.03 12.58 -12.27
N PRO A 373 18.96 13.08 -13.51
CA PRO A 373 17.88 12.75 -14.44
C PRO A 373 17.80 11.24 -14.64
N ALA A 374 16.56 10.74 -14.74
CA ALA A 374 16.30 9.33 -15.03
C ALA A 374 16.99 8.96 -16.35
N LEU A 375 17.80 7.91 -16.35
CA LEU A 375 18.32 7.32 -17.57
C LEU A 375 17.15 6.83 -18.42
N GLU A 376 17.29 7.02 -19.74
CA GLU A 376 16.29 6.64 -20.74
C GLU A 376 15.77 5.21 -20.55
N PRO A 377 14.49 4.96 -20.89
CA PRO A 377 13.96 3.60 -20.87
C PRO A 377 14.68 2.81 -21.97
N HIS A 378 15.52 1.90 -21.58
CA HIS A 378 15.94 0.86 -22.53
C HIS A 378 14.71 0.01 -22.85
N VAL A 379 14.33 0.05 -24.13
CA VAL A 379 13.28 -0.70 -24.82
C VAL A 379 13.37 -2.19 -24.54
#